data_a3b42535354ddffec0e72ac93fc6f828
#
_entry.id   a3b42535354ddffec0e72ac93fc6f828
#
_cell.length_a   1.000
_cell.length_b   1.000
_cell.length_c   1.000
_cell.angle_alpha   90.00
_cell.angle_beta   90.00
_cell.angle_gamma   90.00
#
_symmetry.space_group_name_H-M   'P 1'
#
loop_
_entity.id
_entity.type
_entity.pdbx_description
1 polymer ?
#
loop_
_entity_poly.entity_id
_entity_poly.type
_entity_poly.pdbx_seq_one_letter_code
_entity_poly.pdbx_strand_id
1 'polypeptide(L)'
;MKKVLFLAVAALTMTACQQQTQTDKVYTIDEVYAKADSLVGDTISFEGICTHLCKHGGRKAFLMGSSEDYILRVEGAKAGNFAPECINNIICVRGVINAIEIIPNDCKTEIANDEQRHGEGANGCETEKKAIKRYFAEAINYEIITE
;
A
#
# COMPACT_ATOMS: atom_id res chain seq x y z
N MET A 1 53.67 26.12 -44.66
CA MET A 1 52.23 25.96 -44.81
C MET A 1 51.82 24.59 -44.19
N LYS A 2 51.49 24.59 -42.95
CA LYS A 2 51.06 23.35 -42.24
C LYS A 2 49.64 23.60 -41.77
N LYS A 3 48.71 22.95 -42.42
CA LYS A 3 47.27 22.93 -41.99
C LYS A 3 47.10 21.95 -40.84
N VAL A 4 46.87 22.45 -39.66
CA VAL A 4 46.51 21.63 -38.49
C VAL A 4 45.01 21.46 -38.52
N LEU A 5 44.57 20.22 -38.75
CA LEU A 5 43.19 19.82 -38.75
C LEU A 5 42.81 19.43 -37.30
N PHE A 6 42.05 20.30 -36.62
CA PHE A 6 41.49 19.99 -35.31
C PHE A 6 40.24 19.14 -35.50
N LEU A 7 40.35 17.87 -35.20
CA LEU A 7 39.23 16.95 -35.08
C LEU A 7 38.61 17.12 -33.69
N ALA A 8 37.52 17.86 -33.63
CA ALA A 8 36.69 17.93 -32.41
C ALA A 8 35.84 16.66 -32.32
N VAL A 9 36.26 15.78 -31.43
CA VAL A 9 35.46 14.61 -31.05
C VAL A 9 34.41 15.09 -30.05
N ALA A 10 33.18 15.32 -30.51
CA ALA A 10 32.03 15.54 -29.66
C ALA A 10 31.57 14.19 -29.07
N ALA A 11 31.95 13.94 -27.82
CA ALA A 11 31.40 12.82 -27.07
C ALA A 11 29.94 13.11 -26.68
N LEU A 12 28.99 12.60 -27.47
CA LEU A 12 27.60 12.54 -27.06
C LEU A 12 27.47 11.52 -25.91
N THR A 13 27.42 11.99 -24.68
CA THR A 13 26.98 11.21 -23.55
C THR A 13 25.47 11.02 -23.67
N MET A 14 25.06 9.91 -24.27
CA MET A 14 23.70 9.44 -24.21
C MET A 14 23.43 8.99 -22.77
N THR A 15 22.81 9.86 -21.97
CA THR A 15 22.19 9.47 -20.70
C THR A 15 20.99 8.62 -21.08
N ALA A 16 21.20 7.31 -21.17
CA ALA A 16 20.13 6.35 -21.28
C ALA A 16 19.35 6.43 -19.97
N CYS A 17 18.19 7.12 -19.99
CA CYS A 17 17.14 6.86 -19.04
C CYS A 17 16.80 5.38 -19.18
N GLN A 18 17.32 4.57 -18.27
CA GLN A 18 16.81 3.21 -18.08
C GLN A 18 15.36 3.36 -17.62
N GLN A 19 14.44 3.38 -18.57
CA GLN A 19 13.09 2.93 -18.33
C GLN A 19 13.24 1.47 -17.93
N GLN A 20 13.19 1.21 -16.62
CA GLN A 20 12.94 -0.12 -16.12
C GLN A 20 11.62 -0.57 -16.73
N THR A 21 11.71 -1.38 -17.77
CA THR A 21 10.62 -2.25 -18.20
C THR A 21 10.43 -3.23 -17.05
N GLN A 22 9.64 -2.83 -16.06
CA GLN A 22 9.09 -3.77 -15.10
C GLN A 22 8.26 -4.73 -15.94
N THR A 23 8.73 -5.96 -16.03
CA THR A 23 7.92 -7.09 -16.44
C THR A 23 6.61 -6.98 -15.68
N ASP A 24 5.49 -6.95 -16.42
CA ASP A 24 4.15 -6.76 -15.90
C ASP A 24 3.68 -7.98 -15.08
N LYS A 25 4.44 -8.31 -14.03
CA LYS A 25 4.02 -9.33 -13.08
C LYS A 25 2.86 -8.79 -12.27
N VAL A 26 1.71 -9.44 -12.40
CA VAL A 26 0.57 -9.20 -11.52
C VAL A 26 0.75 -10.06 -10.26
N TYR A 27 0.73 -9.43 -9.10
CA TYR A 27 0.82 -10.10 -7.80
C TYR A 27 -0.58 -10.44 -7.30
N THR A 28 -0.73 -11.58 -6.66
CA THR A 28 -1.93 -11.84 -5.83
C THR A 28 -1.82 -11.08 -4.52
N ILE A 29 -2.94 -10.87 -3.81
CA ILE A 29 -2.92 -10.19 -2.50
C ILE A 29 -2.03 -10.97 -1.50
N ASP A 30 -2.06 -12.29 -1.55
CA ASP A 30 -1.22 -13.15 -0.71
C ASP A 30 0.29 -12.93 -0.98
N GLU A 31 0.68 -12.82 -2.24
CA GLU A 31 2.06 -12.51 -2.63
C GLU A 31 2.48 -11.10 -2.19
N VAL A 32 1.55 -10.13 -2.25
CA VAL A 32 1.80 -8.77 -1.75
C VAL A 32 2.11 -8.82 -0.25
N TYR A 33 1.31 -9.55 0.55
CA TYR A 33 1.57 -9.69 1.98
C TYR A 33 2.87 -10.44 2.28
N ALA A 34 3.15 -11.52 1.54
CA ALA A 34 4.38 -12.29 1.72
C ALA A 34 5.66 -11.48 1.46
N LYS A 35 5.57 -10.45 0.64
CA LYS A 35 6.71 -9.60 0.25
C LYS A 35 6.54 -8.13 0.66
N ALA A 36 5.56 -7.83 1.52
CA ALA A 36 5.11 -6.48 1.79
C ALA A 36 6.24 -5.52 2.16
N ASP A 37 7.15 -5.91 3.05
CA ASP A 37 8.26 -5.07 3.47
C ASP A 37 9.20 -4.67 2.32
N SER A 38 9.41 -5.58 1.36
CA SER A 38 10.27 -5.31 0.20
C SER A 38 9.57 -4.52 -0.90
N LEU A 39 8.22 -4.50 -0.89
CA LEU A 39 7.41 -3.82 -1.90
C LEU A 39 7.01 -2.39 -1.47
N VAL A 40 7.27 -1.99 -0.23
CA VAL A 40 6.95 -0.62 0.24
C VAL A 40 7.70 0.40 -0.58
N GLY A 41 6.94 1.34 -1.17
CA GLY A 41 7.45 2.38 -2.08
C GLY A 41 7.46 1.98 -3.55
N ASP A 42 7.31 0.70 -3.86
CA ASP A 42 7.30 0.22 -5.24
C ASP A 42 5.92 0.37 -5.88
N THR A 43 5.93 0.63 -7.18
CA THR A 43 4.72 0.59 -8.02
C THR A 43 4.60 -0.80 -8.62
N ILE A 44 3.56 -1.51 -8.26
CA ILE A 44 3.29 -2.87 -8.74
C ILE A 44 1.88 -2.99 -9.30
N SER A 45 1.62 -4.06 -10.06
CA SER A 45 0.29 -4.51 -10.44
C SER A 45 -0.10 -5.70 -9.57
N PHE A 46 -1.31 -5.68 -9.03
CA PHE A 46 -1.84 -6.76 -8.18
C PHE A 46 -3.34 -6.92 -8.39
N GLU A 47 -3.85 -8.12 -8.10
CA GLU A 47 -5.25 -8.46 -8.28
C GLU A 47 -5.85 -9.13 -7.05
N GLY A 48 -7.14 -8.96 -6.88
CA GLY A 48 -7.91 -9.57 -5.80
C GLY A 48 -9.40 -9.31 -5.94
N ILE A 49 -10.20 -10.04 -5.18
CA ILE A 49 -11.65 -9.87 -5.15
C ILE A 49 -11.98 -8.63 -4.32
N CYS A 50 -12.67 -7.67 -4.93
CA CYS A 50 -13.18 -6.52 -4.19
C CYS A 50 -14.38 -6.92 -3.34
N THR A 51 -14.18 -7.04 -2.04
CA THR A 51 -15.24 -7.43 -1.10
C THR A 51 -16.07 -6.26 -0.62
N HIS A 52 -15.47 -5.06 -0.60
CA HIS A 52 -16.10 -3.90 0.01
C HIS A 52 -15.54 -2.59 -0.56
N LEU A 53 -16.41 -1.58 -0.68
CA LEU A 53 -16.05 -0.19 -0.93
C LEU A 53 -16.45 0.68 0.26
N CYS A 54 -15.67 1.71 0.55
CA CYS A 54 -16.04 2.63 1.62
C CYS A 54 -17.33 3.41 1.26
N LYS A 55 -18.17 3.65 2.26
CA LYS A 55 -19.48 4.34 2.10
C LYS A 55 -19.36 5.78 1.60
N HIS A 56 -18.19 6.39 1.66
CA HIS A 56 -17.95 7.78 1.28
C HIS A 56 -17.50 7.88 -0.19
N GLY A 57 -18.34 7.41 -1.11
CA GLY A 57 -18.12 7.57 -2.54
C GLY A 57 -17.07 6.65 -3.16
N GLY A 58 -16.82 5.48 -2.58
CA GLY A 58 -15.91 4.50 -3.19
C GLY A 58 -14.43 4.90 -3.21
N ARG A 59 -13.98 5.78 -2.33
CA ARG A 59 -12.57 6.22 -2.29
C ARG A 59 -11.59 5.14 -1.86
N LYS A 60 -12.09 4.09 -1.22
CA LYS A 60 -11.29 2.96 -0.73
C LYS A 60 -11.97 1.66 -1.13
N ALA A 61 -11.18 0.75 -1.68
CA ALA A 61 -11.57 -0.62 -1.95
C ALA A 61 -10.83 -1.57 -1.00
N PHE A 62 -11.43 -2.71 -0.71
CA PHE A 62 -10.84 -3.76 0.10
C PHE A 62 -10.76 -5.02 -0.76
N LEU A 63 -9.53 -5.40 -1.10
CA LEU A 63 -9.25 -6.54 -1.95
C LEU A 63 -8.84 -7.73 -1.10
N MET A 64 -9.56 -8.82 -1.26
CA MET A 64 -9.30 -10.08 -0.58
C MET A 64 -8.44 -11.00 -1.45
N GLY A 65 -7.50 -11.67 -0.80
CA GLY A 65 -6.70 -12.75 -1.37
C GLY A 65 -7.38 -14.10 -1.25
N SER A 66 -6.62 -15.13 -0.92
CA SER A 66 -7.13 -16.51 -0.78
C SER A 66 -8.02 -16.71 0.46
N SER A 67 -7.92 -15.84 1.46
CA SER A 67 -8.72 -15.88 2.68
C SER A 67 -9.01 -14.49 3.22
N GLU A 68 -9.95 -14.41 4.17
CA GLU A 68 -10.32 -13.18 4.87
C GLU A 68 -9.18 -12.58 5.72
N ASP A 69 -8.12 -13.32 5.98
CA ASP A 69 -6.93 -12.83 6.68
C ASP A 69 -6.08 -11.92 5.80
N TYR A 70 -6.20 -12.07 4.47
CA TYR A 70 -5.46 -11.30 3.49
C TYR A 70 -6.35 -10.27 2.79
N ILE A 71 -6.63 -9.17 3.48
CA ILE A 71 -7.40 -8.05 2.93
C ILE A 71 -6.50 -6.83 2.82
N LEU A 72 -6.22 -6.40 1.59
CA LEU A 72 -5.47 -5.19 1.30
C LEU A 72 -6.42 -4.01 1.09
N ARG A 73 -6.23 -2.96 1.88
CA ARG A 73 -6.90 -1.68 1.65
C ARG A 73 -6.23 -0.95 0.49
N VAL A 74 -7.01 -0.53 -0.48
CA VAL A 74 -6.56 0.24 -1.64
C VAL A 74 -7.24 1.60 -1.63
N GLU A 75 -6.48 2.66 -1.61
CA GLU A 75 -6.97 4.03 -1.70
C GLU A 75 -6.99 4.49 -3.16
N GLY A 76 -8.06 5.19 -3.57
CA GLY A 76 -8.27 5.59 -4.95
C GLY A 76 -7.22 6.55 -5.51
N ALA A 77 -6.60 7.36 -4.66
CA ALA A 77 -5.49 8.24 -5.02
C ALA A 77 -5.61 8.84 -6.44
N LYS A 78 -4.72 8.46 -7.37
CA LYS A 78 -4.75 8.92 -8.77
C LYS A 78 -5.84 8.24 -9.60
N ALA A 79 -6.24 7.03 -9.22
CA ALA A 79 -7.33 6.31 -9.91
C ALA A 79 -8.72 6.91 -9.65
N GLY A 80 -8.85 7.76 -8.64
CA GLY A 80 -10.12 8.35 -8.24
C GLY A 80 -11.00 7.39 -7.44
N ASN A 81 -12.31 7.44 -7.63
CA ASN A 81 -13.24 6.58 -6.91
C ASN A 81 -13.41 5.24 -7.62
N PHE A 82 -13.49 4.17 -6.84
CA PHE A 82 -13.84 2.84 -7.35
C PHE A 82 -15.33 2.78 -7.67
N ALA A 83 -15.66 2.22 -8.83
CA ALA A 83 -17.03 2.04 -9.26
C ALA A 83 -17.74 0.95 -8.43
N PRO A 84 -19.06 1.08 -8.17
CA PRO A 84 -19.81 0.06 -7.41
C PRO A 84 -19.73 -1.34 -8.02
N GLU A 85 -19.52 -1.43 -9.31
CA GLU A 85 -19.37 -2.67 -10.08
C GLU A 85 -18.11 -3.45 -9.70
N CYS A 86 -17.16 -2.82 -8.98
CA CYS A 86 -16.00 -3.53 -8.44
C CYS A 86 -16.38 -4.59 -7.42
N ILE A 87 -17.50 -4.39 -6.66
CA ILE A 87 -17.89 -5.28 -5.56
C ILE A 87 -18.20 -6.67 -6.11
N ASN A 88 -17.60 -7.70 -5.48
CA ASN A 88 -17.67 -9.12 -5.84
C ASN A 88 -17.03 -9.47 -7.18
N ASN A 89 -16.29 -8.56 -7.79
CA ASN A 89 -15.49 -8.83 -8.98
C ASN A 89 -14.00 -8.82 -8.66
N ILE A 90 -13.22 -9.53 -9.48
CA ILE A 90 -11.77 -9.43 -9.45
C ILE A 90 -11.40 -8.10 -10.10
N ILE A 91 -10.59 -7.32 -9.42
CA ILE A 91 -10.02 -6.12 -9.99
C ILE A 91 -8.50 -6.20 -10.00
N CYS A 92 -7.91 -5.79 -11.11
CA CYS A 92 -6.49 -5.59 -11.23
C CYS A 92 -6.19 -4.12 -10.96
N VAL A 93 -5.27 -3.86 -10.04
CA VAL A 93 -4.88 -2.50 -9.64
C VAL A 93 -3.40 -2.31 -9.88
N ARG A 94 -3.04 -1.20 -10.52
CA ARG A 94 -1.67 -0.70 -10.53
C ARG A 94 -1.55 0.40 -9.48
N GLY A 95 -0.65 0.22 -8.51
CA GLY A 95 -0.54 1.17 -7.40
C GLY A 95 0.77 1.06 -6.65
N VAL A 96 0.97 1.99 -5.72
CA VAL A 96 2.14 2.05 -4.84
C VAL A 96 1.79 1.39 -3.51
N ILE A 97 2.63 0.47 -3.06
CA ILE A 97 2.48 -0.15 -1.73
C ILE A 97 3.06 0.76 -0.67
N ASN A 98 2.29 1.00 0.37
CA ASN A 98 2.66 1.83 1.52
C ASN A 98 2.51 1.04 2.83
N ALA A 99 3.20 1.50 3.88
CA ALA A 99 3.07 0.97 5.22
C ALA A 99 2.83 2.08 6.23
N ILE A 100 2.01 1.79 7.24
CA ILE A 100 1.82 2.64 8.42
C ILE A 100 2.09 1.82 9.68
N GLU A 101 2.75 2.44 10.64
CA GLU A 101 2.94 1.86 11.97
C GLU A 101 1.86 2.40 12.90
N ILE A 102 1.08 1.49 13.48
CA ILE A 102 0.05 1.81 14.47
C ILE A 102 0.59 1.40 15.84
N ILE A 103 0.82 2.38 16.68
CA ILE A 103 1.12 2.14 18.09
C ILE A 103 -0.23 2.02 18.78
N PRO A 104 -0.59 0.86 19.37
CA PRO A 104 -1.82 0.75 20.13
C PRO A 104 -1.75 1.74 21.30
N ASN A 105 -2.51 2.82 21.22
CA ASN A 105 -2.73 3.67 22.37
C ASN A 105 -3.63 2.89 23.31
N ASP A 106 -3.24 2.83 24.59
CA ASP A 106 -4.16 2.39 25.63
C ASP A 106 -5.45 3.21 25.46
N CYS A 107 -6.55 2.54 25.22
CA CYS A 107 -7.86 3.14 25.36
C CYS A 107 -7.98 3.62 26.81
N LYS A 108 -7.62 4.89 27.04
CA LYS A 108 -8.18 5.60 28.17
C LYS A 108 -9.65 5.77 27.85
N THR A 109 -10.44 4.81 28.26
CA THR A 109 -11.88 4.99 28.41
C THR A 109 -12.01 6.06 29.49
N GLU A 110 -12.22 7.31 29.08
CA GLU A 110 -12.74 8.31 29.98
C GLU A 110 -14.18 7.93 30.31
N ILE A 111 -14.32 7.04 31.28
CA ILE A 111 -15.56 6.92 32.02
C ILE A 111 -15.42 7.95 33.14
N ALA A 112 -16.03 9.10 32.92
CA ALA A 112 -16.23 10.07 33.96
C ALA A 112 -17.18 9.47 35.01
N ASN A 113 -16.73 9.65 36.30
CA ASN A 113 -17.53 9.56 37.53
C ASN A 113 -17.93 8.16 38.00
N ASP A 114 -17.42 7.64 39.07
CA ASP A 114 -17.68 7.99 40.47
C ASP A 114 -16.97 7.03 41.45
N GLU A 115 -16.50 7.58 42.58
CA GLU A 115 -16.27 6.95 43.88
C GLU A 115 -15.14 5.94 44.08
N GLN A 116 -14.10 6.47 44.72
CA GLN A 116 -13.26 5.90 45.78
C GLN A 116 -13.37 4.40 46.07
N ARG A 117 -12.27 3.67 45.82
CA ARG A 117 -11.77 2.68 46.79
C ARG A 117 -10.29 2.43 46.68
N HIS A 118 -9.61 2.60 47.83
CA HIS A 118 -8.22 2.23 48.08
C HIS A 118 -7.96 0.76 47.72
N GLY A 119 -6.81 0.50 47.14
CA GLY A 119 -6.23 -0.84 46.93
C GLY A 119 -4.86 -0.74 46.30
N GLU A 120 -3.83 -0.76 47.15
CA GLU A 120 -2.42 -0.93 46.74
C GLU A 120 -2.25 -2.19 45.93
N GLY A 121 -1.50 -2.11 44.85
CA GLY A 121 -1.12 -3.24 44.03
C GLY A 121 -0.44 -2.79 42.75
N ALA A 122 0.68 -2.09 42.88
CA ALA A 122 1.57 -1.79 41.77
C ALA A 122 2.24 -3.09 41.30
N ASN A 123 1.75 -3.69 40.24
CA ASN A 123 2.55 -4.52 39.37
C ASN A 123 2.40 -3.95 37.97
N GLY A 124 3.39 -3.12 37.60
CA GLY A 124 3.52 -2.58 36.26
C GLY A 124 3.67 -3.75 35.28
N CYS A 125 2.61 -4.02 34.53
CA CYS A 125 2.71 -4.80 33.34
C CYS A 125 3.34 -3.90 32.27
N GLU A 126 4.66 -3.89 32.20
CA GLU A 126 5.40 -3.36 31.06
C GLU A 126 5.16 -4.33 29.87
N THR A 127 3.96 -4.26 29.30
CA THR A 127 3.74 -4.82 27.97
C THR A 127 4.44 -3.90 27.00
N GLU A 128 5.57 -4.36 26.46
CA GLU A 128 6.22 -3.72 25.33
C GLU A 128 5.17 -3.46 24.26
N LYS A 129 4.85 -2.19 24.04
CA LYS A 129 3.89 -1.75 23.01
C LYS A 129 4.51 -2.00 21.66
N LYS A 130 4.34 -3.21 21.12
CA LYS A 130 4.83 -3.56 19.80
C LYS A 130 3.99 -2.82 18.77
N ALA A 131 4.63 -1.93 18.01
CA ALA A 131 4.00 -1.26 16.88
C ALA A 131 3.51 -2.31 15.88
N ILE A 132 2.26 -2.16 15.44
CA ILE A 132 1.66 -3.03 14.43
C ILE A 132 1.82 -2.33 13.08
N LYS A 133 2.57 -2.96 12.17
CA LYS A 133 2.73 -2.47 10.82
C LYS A 133 1.55 -2.93 9.97
N ARG A 134 0.90 -1.99 9.29
CA ARG A 134 -0.19 -2.27 8.35
C ARG A 134 0.17 -1.76 6.96
N TYR A 135 -0.12 -2.58 5.96
CA TYR A 135 0.12 -2.25 4.56
C TYR A 135 -1.16 -1.79 3.89
N PHE A 136 -1.03 -0.90 2.92
CA PHE A 136 -2.10 -0.46 2.05
C PHE A 136 -1.52 -0.04 0.69
N ALA A 137 -2.36 0.11 -0.30
CA ALA A 137 -1.94 0.57 -1.62
C ALA A 137 -2.62 1.89 -1.99
N GLU A 138 -1.91 2.71 -2.77
CA GLU A 138 -2.46 3.88 -3.44
C GLU A 138 -2.58 3.60 -4.93
N ALA A 139 -3.81 3.51 -5.43
CA ALA A 139 -4.09 3.16 -6.81
C ALA A 139 -3.72 4.30 -7.77
N ILE A 140 -3.02 3.95 -8.84
CA ILE A 140 -2.77 4.82 -9.99
C ILE A 140 -3.88 4.63 -11.03
N ASN A 141 -4.25 3.37 -11.29
CA ASN A 141 -5.38 2.96 -12.11
C ASN A 141 -5.90 1.59 -11.65
N TYR A 142 -7.05 1.20 -12.13
CA TYR A 142 -7.60 -0.13 -11.91
C TYR A 142 -8.46 -0.57 -13.10
N GLU A 143 -8.65 -1.87 -13.24
CA GLU A 143 -9.51 -2.50 -14.23
C GLU A 143 -10.33 -3.60 -13.56
N ILE A 144 -11.60 -3.74 -13.95
CA ILE A 144 -12.45 -4.87 -13.53
C ILE A 144 -12.21 -6.01 -14.51
N ILE A 145 -11.80 -7.17 -13.99
CA ILE A 145 -11.61 -8.38 -14.80
C ILE A 145 -12.97 -9.05 -14.90
N THR A 146 -13.59 -8.96 -16.08
CA THR A 146 -14.81 -9.69 -16.41
C THR A 146 -14.41 -10.95 -17.20
N GLU A 147 -14.80 -12.13 -16.70
CA GLU A 147 -14.69 -13.38 -17.47
C GLU A 147 -15.65 -13.39 -18.65
#